data_17ccc601bf39d5e100254261f2847582
#
_entry.id   17ccc601bf39d5e100254261f2847582
#
_cell.length_a   1.000
_cell.length_b   1.000
_cell.length_c   1.000
_cell.angle_alpha   90.00
_cell.angle_beta   90.00
_cell.angle_gamma   90.00
#
_symmetry.space_group_name_H-M   'P 1'
#
loop_
_entity.id
_entity.type
_entity.pdbx_description
1 polymer ?
#
loop_
_entity_poly.entity_id
_entity_poly.type
_entity_poly.pdbx_seq_one_letter_code
_entity_poly.pdbx_strand_id
1 'polypeptide(L)'
;MRLIAIIPARGGSKRLPRKNILPLSGKPLIAHVIATAIGSNIFDKVIVSTEDREIADIARKYGAEIFQRDTTLAQDSSTVVEACLDVLKIESGDLFCCLYATAALLSVKTIQDSYQRFITEKTSVLMGVSEYNYSPIQALKIDDKGGATLLLKEFEKKQSQHYPKIRVSNGTFY
;
A
#
# COMPACT_ATOMS: atom_id res chain seq x y z
N MET A 1 -8.94 20.04 9.48
CA MET A 1 -8.45 18.65 9.66
C MET A 1 -7.38 18.43 8.61
N ARG A 2 -6.15 18.23 9.02
CA ARG A 2 -4.99 18.11 8.14
C ARG A 2 -4.78 16.63 7.75
N LEU A 3 -4.83 16.34 6.44
CA LEU A 3 -4.67 15.00 5.88
C LEU A 3 -3.36 14.90 5.08
N ILE A 4 -2.51 13.93 5.41
CA ILE A 4 -1.21 13.72 4.79
C ILE A 4 -1.21 12.40 4.00
N ALA A 5 -0.76 12.44 2.75
CA ALA A 5 -0.40 11.22 2.01
C ALA A 5 1.06 10.88 2.28
N ILE A 6 1.34 9.63 2.66
CA ILE A 6 2.69 9.10 2.83
C ILE A 6 2.89 7.97 1.81
N ILE A 7 3.95 8.09 1.00
CA ILE A 7 4.31 7.10 -0.03
C ILE A 7 5.67 6.50 0.32
N PRO A 8 5.73 5.38 1.05
CA PRO A 8 6.99 4.71 1.35
C PRO A 8 7.58 4.06 0.09
N ALA A 9 8.80 4.45 -0.28
CA ALA A 9 9.47 3.98 -1.49
C ALA A 9 10.97 3.75 -1.26
N ARG A 10 11.37 2.53 -0.90
CA ARG A 10 12.79 2.19 -0.73
C ARG A 10 13.46 1.87 -2.07
N GLY A 11 14.77 2.09 -2.18
CA GLY A 11 15.60 1.75 -3.34
C GLY A 11 15.87 0.24 -3.47
N GLY A 12 16.01 -0.46 -2.35
CA GLY A 12 16.43 -1.85 -2.24
C GLY A 12 15.37 -2.91 -2.56
N SER A 13 14.73 -2.87 -3.72
CA SER A 13 13.74 -3.88 -4.13
C SER A 13 14.42 -5.15 -4.64
N LYS A 14 14.35 -6.29 -3.91
CA LYS A 14 15.02 -7.55 -4.26
C LYS A 14 14.36 -8.31 -5.41
N ARG A 15 13.02 -8.48 -5.38
CA ARG A 15 12.28 -9.22 -6.41
C ARG A 15 12.30 -8.57 -7.79
N LEU A 16 12.31 -7.24 -7.82
CA LEU A 16 12.38 -6.43 -9.02
C LEU A 16 13.24 -5.20 -8.71
N PRO A 17 14.54 -5.19 -9.10
CA PRO A 17 15.43 -4.07 -8.83
C PRO A 17 14.87 -2.74 -9.31
N ARG A 18 15.04 -1.69 -8.51
CA ARG A 18 14.58 -0.33 -8.83
C ARG A 18 13.08 -0.19 -9.13
N LYS A 19 12.26 -1.13 -8.67
CA LYS A 19 10.83 -1.24 -9.00
C LYS A 19 10.07 0.10 -8.99
N ASN A 20 10.27 0.92 -7.97
CA ASN A 20 9.50 2.16 -7.77
C ASN A 20 9.72 3.22 -8.86
N ILE A 21 10.82 3.11 -9.62
CA ILE A 21 11.16 4.05 -10.69
C ILE A 21 11.22 3.41 -12.07
N LEU A 22 10.89 2.12 -12.19
CA LEU A 22 10.75 1.48 -13.50
C LEU A 22 9.67 2.19 -14.33
N PRO A 23 9.89 2.34 -15.64
CA PRO A 23 8.92 3.00 -16.49
C PRO A 23 7.65 2.17 -16.66
N LEU A 24 6.51 2.81 -16.46
CA LEU A 24 5.18 2.33 -16.80
C LEU A 24 4.50 3.38 -17.67
N SER A 25 4.12 3.02 -18.91
CA SER A 25 3.50 3.96 -19.85
C SER A 25 4.25 5.31 -19.97
N GLY A 26 5.58 5.24 -20.08
CA GLY A 26 6.46 6.40 -20.28
C GLY A 26 6.77 7.24 -19.05
N LYS A 27 6.30 6.86 -17.85
CA LYS A 27 6.59 7.56 -16.58
C LYS A 27 7.10 6.57 -15.52
N PRO A 28 7.96 7.01 -14.57
CA PRO A 28 8.33 6.17 -13.42
C PRO A 28 7.09 5.69 -12.65
N LEU A 29 7.12 4.45 -12.16
CA LEU A 29 5.98 3.84 -11.46
C LEU A 29 5.44 4.73 -10.33
N ILE A 30 6.32 5.24 -9.47
CA ILE A 30 5.95 6.12 -8.36
C ILE A 30 5.26 7.42 -8.81
N ALA A 31 5.60 7.92 -10.00
CA ALA A 31 5.05 9.16 -10.52
C ALA A 31 3.53 9.07 -10.77
N HIS A 32 3.02 7.89 -11.11
CA HIS A 32 1.58 7.69 -11.25
C HIS A 32 0.85 7.88 -9.92
N VAL A 33 1.40 7.31 -8.85
CA VAL A 33 0.80 7.43 -7.50
C VAL A 33 0.87 8.86 -6.98
N ILE A 34 2.01 9.53 -7.16
CA ILE A 34 2.17 10.94 -6.78
C ILE A 34 1.14 11.81 -7.52
N ALA A 35 1.03 11.65 -8.83
CA ALA A 35 0.08 12.41 -9.64
C ALA A 35 -1.37 12.16 -9.23
N THR A 36 -1.73 10.91 -8.90
CA THR A 36 -3.07 10.55 -8.41
C THR A 36 -3.34 11.17 -7.04
N ALA A 37 -2.38 11.12 -6.12
CA ALA A 37 -2.50 11.72 -4.80
C ALA A 37 -2.70 13.24 -4.90
N ILE A 38 -1.85 13.95 -5.64
CA ILE A 38 -1.96 15.40 -5.86
C ILE A 38 -3.27 15.74 -6.57
N GLY A 39 -3.61 15.01 -7.64
CA GLY A 39 -4.82 15.25 -8.43
C GLY A 39 -6.12 14.99 -7.67
N SER A 40 -6.07 14.28 -6.54
CA SER A 40 -7.25 14.06 -5.69
C SER A 40 -7.69 15.33 -4.94
N ASN A 41 -6.80 16.28 -4.74
CA ASN A 41 -7.01 17.54 -4.03
C ASN A 41 -7.57 17.38 -2.60
N ILE A 42 -7.34 16.22 -1.95
CA ILE A 42 -7.78 16.00 -0.55
C ILE A 42 -6.62 16.03 0.45
N PHE A 43 -5.38 15.92 -0.02
CA PHE A 43 -4.20 15.91 0.83
C PHE A 43 -3.59 17.31 0.96
N ASP A 44 -3.31 17.72 2.18
CA ASP A 44 -2.56 18.96 2.47
C ASP A 44 -1.08 18.82 2.11
N LYS A 45 -0.55 17.58 2.20
CA LYS A 45 0.81 17.22 1.79
C LYS A 45 0.83 15.84 1.14
N VAL A 46 1.70 15.67 0.14
CA VAL A 46 2.06 14.37 -0.44
C VAL A 46 3.54 14.16 -0.21
N ILE A 47 3.89 13.21 0.65
CA ILE A 47 5.25 12.98 1.12
C ILE A 47 5.73 11.60 0.64
N VAL A 48 6.88 11.58 -0.03
CA VAL A 48 7.60 10.35 -0.36
C VAL A 48 8.68 10.11 0.69
N SER A 49 8.58 9.00 1.42
CA SER A 49 9.59 8.56 2.39
C SER A 49 10.56 7.61 1.72
N THR A 50 11.83 8.02 1.55
CA THR A 50 12.86 7.23 0.87
C THR A 50 14.26 7.55 1.39
N GLU A 51 15.14 6.55 1.39
CA GLU A 51 16.59 6.70 1.60
C GLU A 51 17.34 6.91 0.29
N ASP A 52 16.68 6.66 -0.84
CA ASP A 52 17.28 6.60 -2.17
C ASP A 52 17.20 7.97 -2.88
N ARG A 53 18.38 8.48 -3.27
CA ARG A 53 18.51 9.80 -3.90
C ARG A 53 17.75 9.91 -5.23
N GLU A 54 17.85 8.87 -6.08
CA GLU A 54 17.20 8.90 -7.40
C GLU A 54 15.66 8.88 -7.27
N ILE A 55 15.12 8.09 -6.33
CA ILE A 55 13.69 8.10 -6.01
C ILE A 55 13.29 9.49 -5.50
N ALA A 56 14.09 10.10 -4.62
CA ALA A 56 13.81 11.42 -4.10
C ALA A 56 13.78 12.50 -5.20
N ASP A 57 14.74 12.47 -6.11
CA ASP A 57 14.82 13.45 -7.21
C ASP A 57 13.64 13.29 -8.18
N ILE A 58 13.26 12.05 -8.50
CA ILE A 58 12.06 11.78 -9.30
C ILE A 58 10.80 12.27 -8.56
N ALA A 59 10.64 11.96 -7.29
CA ALA A 59 9.46 12.35 -6.55
C ALA A 59 9.28 13.86 -6.45
N ARG A 60 10.37 14.61 -6.22
CA ARG A 60 10.36 16.11 -6.27
C ARG A 60 9.91 16.63 -7.64
N LYS A 61 10.43 16.04 -8.73
CA LYS A 61 10.06 16.42 -10.09
C LYS A 61 8.56 16.28 -10.34
N TYR A 62 7.90 15.33 -9.68
CA TYR A 62 6.46 15.10 -9.80
C TYR A 62 5.63 15.79 -8.70
N GLY A 63 6.25 16.65 -7.87
CA GLY A 63 5.57 17.55 -6.95
C GLY A 63 5.38 17.01 -5.52
N ALA A 64 6.01 15.88 -5.16
CA ALA A 64 5.98 15.39 -3.80
C ALA A 64 7.04 16.04 -2.92
N GLU A 65 6.74 16.23 -1.64
CA GLU A 65 7.73 16.53 -0.62
C GLU A 65 8.53 15.25 -0.27
N ILE A 66 9.78 15.42 0.15
CA ILE A 66 10.65 14.29 0.47
C ILE A 66 10.91 14.25 1.97
N PHE A 67 10.62 13.11 2.55
CA PHE A 67 11.11 12.73 3.87
C PHE A 67 12.31 11.80 3.71
N GLN A 68 13.50 12.28 4.14
CA GLN A 68 14.72 11.46 4.11
C GLN A 68 14.62 10.38 5.18
N ARG A 69 14.38 9.15 4.74
CA ARG A 69 14.28 7.99 5.63
C ARG A 69 15.65 7.55 6.11
N ASP A 70 15.76 7.15 7.37
CA ASP A 70 16.94 6.46 7.87
C ASP A 70 17.14 5.11 7.15
N THR A 71 18.37 4.80 6.79
CA THR A 71 18.73 3.56 6.08
C THR A 71 18.41 2.30 6.89
N THR A 72 18.37 2.40 8.22
CA THR A 72 17.93 1.30 9.09
C THR A 72 16.47 0.92 8.89
N LEU A 73 15.63 1.87 8.48
CA LEU A 73 14.22 1.68 8.15
C LEU A 73 13.97 1.32 6.66
N ALA A 74 15.03 1.10 5.90
CA ALA A 74 14.97 0.68 4.50
C ALA A 74 15.34 -0.80 4.28
N GLN A 75 15.57 -1.54 5.36
CA GLN A 75 15.91 -2.97 5.33
C GLN A 75 14.72 -3.83 4.90
N ASP A 76 14.99 -5.10 4.53
CA ASP A 76 13.92 -6.05 4.16
C ASP A 76 12.99 -6.39 5.34
N SER A 77 13.49 -6.32 6.56
CA SER A 77 12.74 -6.50 7.80
C SER A 77 11.88 -5.30 8.18
N SER A 78 12.17 -4.13 7.59
CA SER A 78 11.43 -2.89 7.91
C SER A 78 10.02 -2.93 7.32
N THR A 79 9.04 -2.64 8.14
CA THR A 79 7.64 -2.60 7.75
C THR A 79 7.24 -1.25 7.15
N VAL A 80 6.17 -1.25 6.38
CA VAL A 80 5.57 -0.01 5.87
C VAL A 80 5.06 0.86 7.02
N VAL A 81 4.57 0.24 8.09
CA VAL A 81 4.10 0.95 9.29
C VAL A 81 5.23 1.74 9.95
N GLU A 82 6.40 1.12 10.15
CA GLU A 82 7.57 1.81 10.71
C GLU A 82 7.99 3.01 9.86
N ALA A 83 7.97 2.86 8.55
CA ALA A 83 8.28 3.96 7.63
C ALA A 83 7.26 5.12 7.71
N CYS A 84 5.97 4.81 7.91
CA CYS A 84 4.95 5.85 8.12
C CYS A 84 5.10 6.51 9.50
N LEU A 85 5.30 5.74 10.55
CA LEU A 85 5.51 6.26 11.90
C LEU A 85 6.72 7.19 11.99
N ASP A 86 7.77 6.90 11.24
CA ASP A 86 8.96 7.75 11.19
C ASP A 86 8.65 9.14 10.62
N VAL A 87 7.87 9.19 9.53
CA VAL A 87 7.35 10.46 8.98
C VAL A 87 6.51 11.21 10.01
N LEU A 88 5.61 10.52 10.70
CA LEU A 88 4.66 11.11 11.64
C LEU A 88 5.30 11.60 12.96
N LYS A 89 6.57 11.28 13.24
CA LYS A 89 7.34 11.89 14.34
C LYS A 89 7.64 13.37 14.08
N ILE A 90 7.73 13.77 12.81
CA ILE A 90 8.12 15.12 12.40
C ILE A 90 6.96 15.85 11.75
N GLU A 91 6.20 15.18 10.91
CA GLU A 91 5.04 15.75 10.22
C GLU A 91 3.76 15.56 11.04
N SER A 92 3.18 16.66 11.48
CA SER A 92 1.90 16.64 12.20
C SER A 92 0.73 16.57 11.22
N GLY A 93 -0.25 15.74 11.52
CA GLY A 93 -1.51 15.63 10.78
C GLY A 93 -2.59 15.00 11.64
N ASP A 94 -3.84 15.35 11.41
CA ASP A 94 -4.98 14.74 12.11
C ASP A 94 -5.27 13.34 11.56
N LEU A 95 -5.00 13.17 10.26
CA LEU A 95 -5.16 11.93 9.52
C LEU A 95 -3.97 11.72 8.57
N PHE A 96 -3.69 10.46 8.26
CA PHE A 96 -2.76 10.12 7.18
C PHE A 96 -3.29 8.98 6.33
N CYS A 97 -2.87 8.95 5.08
CA CYS A 97 -3.12 7.86 4.15
C CYS A 97 -1.79 7.31 3.65
N CYS A 98 -1.52 6.05 3.90
CA CYS A 98 -0.37 5.36 3.32
C CYS A 98 -0.74 4.88 1.91
N LEU A 99 -0.05 5.38 0.89
CA LEU A 99 -0.20 4.97 -0.51
C LEU A 99 1.01 4.13 -0.92
N TYR A 100 0.77 2.92 -1.41
CA TYR A 100 1.88 2.12 -1.92
C TYR A 100 2.44 2.70 -3.21
N ALA A 101 3.75 2.86 -3.31
CA ALA A 101 4.43 3.38 -4.51
C ALA A 101 4.15 2.55 -5.78
N THR A 102 3.63 1.33 -5.62
CA THR A 102 3.26 0.40 -6.69
C THR A 102 1.79 0.48 -7.10
N ALA A 103 0.99 1.32 -6.46
CA ALA A 103 -0.44 1.45 -6.74
C ALA A 103 -0.74 2.34 -7.97
N ALA A 104 -0.01 2.14 -9.06
CA ALA A 104 -0.07 3.00 -10.26
C ALA A 104 -1.43 3.01 -10.98
N LEU A 105 -2.28 2.02 -10.73
CA LEU A 105 -3.63 1.93 -11.29
C LEU A 105 -4.71 2.55 -10.39
N LEU A 106 -4.30 3.09 -9.24
CA LEU A 106 -5.21 3.79 -8.33
C LEU A 106 -5.72 5.08 -8.97
N SER A 107 -7.04 5.27 -9.00
CA SER A 107 -7.64 6.46 -9.58
C SER A 107 -7.88 7.57 -8.56
N VAL A 108 -7.91 8.82 -9.01
CA VAL A 108 -8.31 9.97 -8.21
C VAL A 108 -9.68 9.74 -7.57
N LYS A 109 -10.63 9.26 -8.35
CA LYS A 109 -11.98 8.97 -7.86
C LYS A 109 -11.99 7.96 -6.72
N THR A 110 -11.20 6.90 -6.82
CA THR A 110 -11.10 5.88 -5.75
C THR A 110 -10.60 6.50 -4.44
N ILE A 111 -9.59 7.37 -4.50
CA ILE A 111 -9.07 8.07 -3.31
C ILE A 111 -10.16 8.97 -2.71
N GLN A 112 -10.83 9.77 -3.54
CA GLN A 112 -11.87 10.69 -3.09
C GLN A 112 -13.06 9.94 -2.47
N ASP A 113 -13.58 8.90 -3.13
CA ASP A 113 -14.69 8.08 -2.62
C ASP A 113 -14.32 7.40 -1.30
N SER A 114 -13.08 6.90 -1.20
CA SER A 114 -12.58 6.26 0.03
C SER A 114 -12.49 7.25 1.18
N TYR A 115 -12.01 8.46 0.94
CA TYR A 115 -11.95 9.52 1.94
C TYR A 115 -13.36 9.92 2.42
N GLN A 116 -14.30 10.13 1.50
CA GLN A 116 -15.68 10.44 1.84
C GLN A 116 -16.31 9.32 2.68
N ARG A 117 -16.08 8.08 2.32
CA ARG A 117 -16.55 6.94 3.09
C ARG A 117 -15.93 6.88 4.48
N PHE A 118 -14.62 7.09 4.59
CA PHE A 118 -13.90 7.13 5.87
C PHE A 118 -14.51 8.15 6.84
N ILE A 119 -14.77 9.37 6.35
CA ILE A 119 -15.36 10.45 7.16
C ILE A 119 -16.81 10.14 7.53
N THR A 120 -17.61 9.65 6.58
CA THR A 120 -19.03 9.38 6.79
C THR A 120 -19.28 8.24 7.78
N GLU A 121 -18.52 7.13 7.63
CA GLU A 121 -18.66 5.95 8.48
C GLU A 121 -17.92 6.08 9.82
N LYS A 122 -17.13 7.15 10.02
CA LYS A 122 -16.35 7.43 11.24
C LYS A 122 -15.49 6.24 11.68
N THR A 123 -14.90 5.56 10.72
CA THR A 123 -14.04 4.41 10.98
C THR A 123 -12.65 4.84 11.45
N SER A 124 -11.96 4.00 12.22
CA SER A 124 -10.57 4.27 12.63
C SER A 124 -9.57 3.96 11.53
N VAL A 125 -9.89 3.02 10.64
CA VAL A 125 -9.03 2.59 9.52
C VAL A 125 -9.91 2.22 8.33
N LEU A 126 -9.45 2.58 7.13
CA LEU A 126 -10.04 2.14 5.87
C LEU A 126 -8.91 1.65 4.97
N MET A 127 -9.08 0.50 4.33
CA MET A 127 -8.07 -0.08 3.43
C MET A 127 -8.66 -0.57 2.12
N GLY A 128 -7.84 -0.54 1.07
CA GLY A 128 -8.16 -1.15 -0.20
C GLY A 128 -8.12 -2.69 -0.11
N VAL A 129 -9.20 -3.35 -0.52
CA VAL A 129 -9.30 -4.81 -0.52
C VAL A 129 -9.82 -5.33 -1.86
N SER A 130 -9.47 -6.57 -2.18
CA SER A 130 -9.97 -7.29 -3.35
C SER A 130 -10.55 -8.65 -2.93
N GLU A 131 -11.37 -9.21 -3.79
CA GLU A 131 -11.81 -10.59 -3.67
C GLU A 131 -10.67 -11.53 -4.03
N TYR A 132 -10.70 -12.72 -3.44
CA TYR A 132 -9.83 -13.80 -3.90
C TYR A 132 -10.39 -14.42 -5.18
N ASN A 133 -9.54 -14.71 -6.16
CA ASN A 133 -9.92 -15.49 -7.34
C ASN A 133 -10.31 -16.92 -6.95
N TYR A 134 -9.59 -17.49 -5.98
CA TYR A 134 -9.88 -18.77 -5.36
C TYR A 134 -9.94 -18.59 -3.86
N SER A 135 -10.95 -19.16 -3.22
CA SER A 135 -11.13 -19.05 -1.76
C SER A 135 -9.93 -19.68 -1.02
N PRO A 136 -9.20 -18.96 -0.16
CA PRO A 136 -8.14 -19.54 0.66
C PRO A 136 -8.67 -20.54 1.69
N ILE A 137 -9.99 -20.64 1.91
CA ILE A 137 -10.61 -21.68 2.73
C ILE A 137 -10.36 -23.07 2.14
N GLN A 138 -10.21 -23.17 0.81
CA GLN A 138 -9.90 -24.42 0.11
C GLN A 138 -8.39 -24.68 -0.04
N ALA A 139 -7.54 -23.85 0.57
CA ALA A 139 -6.09 -24.02 0.49
C ALA A 139 -5.65 -25.34 1.14
N LEU A 140 -4.73 -26.02 0.47
CA LEU A 140 -4.13 -27.26 0.94
C LEU A 140 -2.69 -27.00 1.41
N LYS A 141 -2.33 -27.63 2.53
CA LYS A 141 -0.95 -27.79 2.94
C LYS A 141 -0.44 -29.11 2.39
N ILE A 142 0.67 -29.07 1.67
CA ILE A 142 1.35 -30.25 1.13
C ILE A 142 2.54 -30.56 2.04
N ASP A 143 2.68 -31.79 2.46
CA ASP A 143 3.84 -32.28 3.21
C ASP A 143 4.97 -32.73 2.28
N ASP A 144 6.14 -33.07 2.87
CA ASP A 144 7.33 -33.49 2.12
C ASP A 144 7.15 -34.83 1.38
N LYS A 145 6.10 -35.60 1.68
CA LYS A 145 5.76 -36.86 1.03
C LYS A 145 4.67 -36.71 -0.02
N GLY A 146 4.19 -35.47 -0.27
CA GLY A 146 3.12 -35.19 -1.21
C GLY A 146 1.71 -35.39 -0.62
N GLY A 147 1.58 -35.65 0.68
CA GLY A 147 0.28 -35.72 1.36
C GLY A 147 -0.38 -34.34 1.45
N ALA A 148 -1.67 -34.25 1.09
CA ALA A 148 -2.42 -33.03 1.06
C ALA A 148 -3.43 -32.98 2.22
N THR A 149 -3.44 -31.87 2.97
CA THR A 149 -4.41 -31.60 4.04
C THR A 149 -4.96 -30.20 3.93
N LEU A 150 -6.23 -29.99 4.30
CA LEU A 150 -6.81 -28.65 4.35
C LEU A 150 -6.03 -27.76 5.33
N LEU A 151 -5.68 -26.55 4.89
CA LEU A 151 -5.04 -25.55 5.74
C LEU A 151 -5.99 -25.11 6.87
N LEU A 152 -7.27 -24.91 6.53
CA LEU A 152 -8.35 -24.47 7.45
C LEU A 152 -9.31 -25.63 7.70
N LYS A 153 -8.93 -26.54 8.61
CA LYS A 153 -9.67 -27.77 8.92
C LYS A 153 -11.10 -27.56 9.41
N GLU A 154 -11.38 -26.42 10.02
CA GLU A 154 -12.73 -26.06 10.50
C GLU A 154 -13.77 -25.91 9.39
N PHE A 155 -13.34 -25.86 8.14
CA PHE A 155 -14.21 -25.81 6.96
C PHE A 155 -14.34 -27.15 6.22
N GLU A 156 -13.68 -28.21 6.66
CA GLU A 156 -13.64 -29.52 5.96
C GLU A 156 -15.01 -30.09 5.65
N LYS A 157 -15.97 -29.90 6.56
CA LYS A 157 -17.33 -30.41 6.42
C LYS A 157 -18.35 -29.38 5.93
N LYS A 158 -17.90 -28.18 5.57
CA LYS A 158 -18.78 -27.09 5.09
C LYS A 158 -18.83 -27.06 3.57
N GLN A 159 -20.02 -26.85 3.03
CA GLN A 159 -20.20 -26.63 1.60
C GLN A 159 -19.75 -25.23 1.23
N SER A 160 -19.17 -25.05 0.04
CA SER A 160 -18.56 -23.79 -0.41
C SER A 160 -19.53 -22.59 -0.42
N GLN A 161 -20.82 -22.82 -0.66
CA GLN A 161 -21.85 -21.77 -0.59
C GLN A 161 -22.04 -21.18 0.81
N HIS A 162 -21.59 -21.87 1.86
CA HIS A 162 -21.68 -21.43 3.25
C HIS A 162 -20.35 -20.82 3.76
N TYR A 163 -19.36 -20.64 2.86
CA TYR A 163 -18.11 -19.99 3.25
C TYR A 163 -18.34 -18.49 3.47
N PRO A 164 -17.68 -17.90 4.47
CA PRO A 164 -17.73 -16.47 4.67
C PRO A 164 -17.13 -15.73 3.46
N LYS A 165 -17.64 -14.54 3.18
CA LYS A 165 -17.01 -13.63 2.20
C LYS A 165 -15.71 -13.10 2.79
N ILE A 166 -14.59 -13.47 2.20
CA ILE A 166 -13.27 -13.06 2.61
C ILE A 166 -12.62 -12.16 1.55
N ARG A 167 -11.77 -11.25 2.01
CA ARG A 167 -11.06 -10.28 1.19
C ARG A 167 -9.58 -10.32 1.54
N VAL A 168 -8.76 -9.84 0.63
CA VAL A 168 -7.32 -9.62 0.84
C VAL A 168 -6.99 -8.15 0.66
N SER A 169 -6.07 -7.62 1.46
CA SER A 169 -5.49 -6.31 1.18
C SER A 169 -4.88 -6.32 -0.23
N ASN A 170 -5.27 -5.38 -1.07
CA ASN A 170 -4.79 -5.30 -2.45
C ASN A 170 -3.50 -4.47 -2.59
N GLY A 171 -2.92 -4.00 -1.48
CA GLY A 171 -1.67 -3.26 -1.47
C GLY A 171 -1.74 -1.92 -2.22
N THR A 172 -2.87 -1.23 -2.13
CA THR A 172 -3.03 0.11 -2.72
C THR A 172 -2.87 1.22 -1.68
N PHE A 173 -3.68 1.19 -0.62
CA PHE A 173 -3.66 2.20 0.45
C PHE A 173 -4.29 1.69 1.74
N TYR A 174 -3.97 2.38 2.85
CA TYR A 174 -4.66 2.39 4.16
C TYR A 174 -4.32 3.65 4.94
#